data_a271a935b9666d3520077793c48f4c26
#
_entry.id   a271a935b9666d3520077793c48f4c26
#
_cell.length_a   1.000
_cell.length_b   1.000
_cell.length_c   1.000
_cell.angle_alpha   90.00
_cell.angle_beta   90.00
_cell.angle_gamma   90.00
#
_symmetry.space_group_name_H-M   'P 1'
#
loop_
_entity.id
_entity.type
_entity.pdbx_description
1 polymer ?
#
loop_
_entity_poly.entity_id
_entity_poly.type
_entity_poly.pdbx_seq_one_letter_code
_entity_poly.pdbx_strand_id
1 'polypeptide(L)'
;YGLTPGIEMTTGPLGQGFASAIGFAYGERFQRGLLDPETPKEDSPFYHKIWAICGEGDIEEGISGEAASLAANQKLGNLTVIFDANRIQIEGDTNLVLAEDVLKRFQAYGWYTDEFSFIQPDGSYKEDIEGLADVIAKAEKAAPDQPKLIKVHSLIAWPTPGKTNDPSSHGSKLGTEAVAGLKEALGYDPEENFHVDEEALAHARKVAERGLEAHKEWDEKFDAWRKANPDKAALYDRLKAGELPEGFDKALDDLEATFEVGKGVATRGASGSVLNAIAAVMPELWGGSADLGGSNKTDLK
;
A
#
# COMPACT_ATOMS: atom_id res chain seq x y z
N TYR A 1 -12.32 4.76 4.86
CA TYR A 1 -11.42 3.72 5.38
C TYR A 1 -11.80 3.35 6.82
N GLY A 2 -11.27 2.27 7.36
CA GLY A 2 -11.59 1.79 8.71
C GLY A 2 -12.92 1.05 8.87
N LEU A 3 -13.72 0.92 7.81
CA LEU A 3 -14.98 0.19 7.82
C LEU A 3 -14.89 -1.17 7.12
N THR A 4 -14.18 -1.23 6.02
CA THR A 4 -14.03 -2.46 5.22
C THR A 4 -12.72 -3.13 5.55
N PRO A 5 -12.71 -4.38 6.08
CA PRO A 5 -11.49 -5.11 6.32
C PRO A 5 -10.63 -5.23 5.05
N GLY A 6 -9.33 -4.98 5.17
CA GLY A 6 -8.38 -4.99 4.06
C GLY A 6 -8.30 -3.68 3.27
N ILE A 7 -9.05 -2.63 3.65
CA ILE A 7 -8.95 -1.27 3.10
C ILE A 7 -8.36 -0.37 4.18
N GLU A 8 -7.05 -0.25 4.22
CA GLU A 8 -6.33 0.52 5.25
C GLU A 8 -6.26 2.01 4.95
N MET A 9 -6.25 2.40 3.66
CA MET A 9 -6.08 3.79 3.27
C MET A 9 -6.96 4.14 2.07
N THR A 10 -7.64 5.27 2.15
CA THR A 10 -8.35 5.92 1.05
C THR A 10 -8.08 7.41 1.16
N THR A 11 -7.53 8.04 0.13
CA THR A 11 -7.05 9.43 0.21
C THR A 11 -7.67 10.33 -0.86
N GLY A 12 -7.85 11.62 -0.51
CA GLY A 12 -8.01 12.72 -1.45
C GLY A 12 -6.70 13.48 -1.68
N PRO A 13 -5.83 13.66 -0.65
CA PRO A 13 -4.48 14.18 -0.86
C PRO A 13 -3.66 13.25 -1.76
N LEU A 14 -3.22 13.77 -2.92
CA LEU A 14 -2.51 13.02 -3.95
C LEU A 14 -1.13 12.55 -3.46
N GLY A 15 -0.70 11.37 -3.92
CA GLY A 15 0.56 10.73 -3.56
C GLY A 15 0.62 10.14 -2.15
N GLN A 16 -0.24 10.58 -1.23
CA GLN A 16 -0.23 10.13 0.16
C GLN A 16 -0.59 8.64 0.28
N GLY A 17 -1.62 8.18 -0.43
CA GLY A 17 -2.02 6.77 -0.45
C GLY A 17 -0.94 5.88 -1.04
N PHE A 18 -0.32 6.32 -2.13
CA PHE A 18 0.79 5.63 -2.77
C PHE A 18 1.99 5.47 -1.82
N ALA A 19 2.43 6.56 -1.18
CA ALA A 19 3.53 6.53 -0.22
C ALA A 19 3.19 5.68 1.03
N SER A 20 1.94 5.73 1.51
CA SER A 20 1.47 4.88 2.61
C SER A 20 1.51 3.40 2.28
N ALA A 21 1.13 3.00 1.06
CA ALA A 21 1.22 1.60 0.63
C ALA A 21 2.68 1.09 0.66
N ILE A 22 3.64 1.93 0.30
CA ILE A 22 5.07 1.62 0.42
C ILE A 22 5.47 1.46 1.90
N GLY A 23 4.96 2.33 2.78
CA GLY A 23 5.14 2.21 4.22
C GLY A 23 4.58 0.89 4.78
N PHE A 24 3.37 0.48 4.38
CA PHE A 24 2.79 -0.81 4.76
C PHE A 24 3.62 -2.00 4.26
N ALA A 25 4.08 -1.96 3.01
CA ALA A 25 4.93 -3.01 2.45
C ALA A 25 6.27 -3.15 3.20
N TYR A 26 6.84 -2.02 3.61
CA TYR A 26 8.06 -2.00 4.41
C TYR A 26 7.79 -2.45 5.85
N GLY A 27 6.66 -2.06 6.45
CA GLY A 27 6.24 -2.49 7.77
C GLY A 27 6.01 -3.99 7.87
N GLU A 28 5.38 -4.63 6.85
CA GLU A 28 5.26 -6.09 6.76
C GLU A 28 6.64 -6.76 6.81
N ARG A 29 7.55 -6.32 5.94
CA ARG A 29 8.90 -6.87 5.88
C ARG A 29 9.64 -6.74 7.21
N PHE A 30 9.50 -5.58 7.88
CA PHE A 30 10.08 -5.37 9.21
C PHE A 30 9.47 -6.31 10.24
N GLN A 31 8.13 -6.40 10.31
CA GLN A 31 7.42 -7.27 11.24
C GLN A 31 7.81 -8.74 11.06
N ARG A 32 7.81 -9.23 9.81
CA ARG A 32 8.24 -10.58 9.51
C ARG A 32 9.71 -10.81 9.88
N GLY A 33 10.60 -9.86 9.60
CA GLY A 33 12.00 -9.91 9.99
C GLY A 33 12.21 -9.98 11.51
N LEU A 34 11.37 -9.30 12.27
CA LEU A 34 11.41 -9.30 13.74
C LEU A 34 10.87 -10.61 14.33
N LEU A 35 9.74 -11.09 13.81
CA LEU A 35 8.98 -12.18 14.43
C LEU A 35 9.27 -13.55 13.81
N ASP A 36 9.52 -13.62 12.50
CA ASP A 36 9.64 -14.90 11.78
C ASP A 36 10.64 -14.86 10.61
N PRO A 37 11.91 -14.51 10.86
CA PRO A 37 12.92 -14.32 9.82
C PRO A 37 13.33 -15.60 9.08
N GLU A 38 13.20 -16.76 9.72
CA GLU A 38 13.74 -18.04 9.22
C GLU A 38 12.75 -18.81 8.34
N THR A 39 11.46 -18.55 8.49
CA THR A 39 10.42 -19.20 7.68
C THR A 39 10.39 -18.60 6.28
N PRO A 40 10.33 -19.44 5.20
CA PRO A 40 10.09 -18.92 3.86
C PRO A 40 8.89 -17.99 3.82
N LYS A 41 8.97 -16.89 3.05
CA LYS A 41 7.95 -15.84 3.11
C LYS A 41 6.54 -16.34 2.82
N GLU A 42 6.39 -17.29 1.92
CA GLU A 42 5.10 -17.87 1.53
C GLU A 42 4.45 -18.73 2.63
N ASP A 43 5.25 -19.22 3.56
CA ASP A 43 4.81 -20.06 4.69
C ASP A 43 4.66 -19.27 5.99
N SER A 44 5.22 -18.07 6.06
CA SER A 44 5.14 -17.22 7.24
C SER A 44 3.75 -16.62 7.43
N PRO A 45 3.16 -16.70 8.64
CA PRO A 45 1.87 -16.08 8.93
C PRO A 45 1.92 -14.54 8.93
N PHE A 46 3.11 -13.95 8.87
CA PHE A 46 3.30 -12.49 8.82
C PHE A 46 3.44 -11.95 7.40
N TYR A 47 3.63 -12.82 6.40
CA TYR A 47 3.72 -12.37 5.02
C TYR A 47 2.35 -12.05 4.44
N HIS A 48 2.23 -10.85 3.90
CA HIS A 48 1.05 -10.45 3.14
C HIS A 48 1.41 -9.48 2.02
N LYS A 49 0.55 -9.42 1.03
CA LYS A 49 0.70 -8.51 -0.11
C LYS A 49 0.00 -7.19 0.16
N ILE A 50 0.59 -6.14 -0.37
CA ILE A 50 0.04 -4.79 -0.35
C ILE A 50 -0.35 -4.42 -1.78
N TRP A 51 -1.58 -3.93 -1.93
CA TRP A 51 -2.12 -3.46 -3.19
C TRP A 51 -2.46 -1.98 -3.09
N ALA A 52 -2.15 -1.22 -4.12
CA ALA A 52 -2.57 0.16 -4.25
C ALA A 52 -3.13 0.41 -5.64
N ILE A 53 -4.09 1.32 -5.74
CA ILE A 53 -4.58 1.88 -7.00
C ILE A 53 -4.29 3.37 -6.93
N CYS A 54 -3.70 3.92 -7.98
CA CYS A 54 -3.39 5.35 -8.09
C CYS A 54 -3.69 5.87 -9.50
N GLY A 55 -3.94 7.16 -9.61
CA GLY A 55 -4.11 7.86 -10.88
C GLY A 55 -2.85 8.65 -11.29
N GLU A 56 -2.97 9.40 -12.38
CA GLU A 56 -1.87 10.24 -12.88
C GLU A 56 -1.44 11.28 -11.87
N GLY A 57 -2.39 11.98 -11.22
CA GLY A 57 -2.09 13.00 -10.23
C GLY A 57 -1.28 12.47 -9.04
N ASP A 58 -1.53 11.22 -8.60
CA ASP A 58 -0.73 10.58 -7.56
C ASP A 58 0.72 10.38 -8.00
N ILE A 59 0.93 10.01 -9.26
CA ILE A 59 2.25 9.74 -9.84
C ILE A 59 3.05 11.04 -10.08
N GLU A 60 2.36 12.15 -10.28
CA GLU A 60 2.97 13.48 -10.49
C GLU A 60 3.50 14.09 -9.18
N GLU A 61 2.98 13.68 -8.02
CA GLU A 61 3.43 14.19 -6.73
C GLU A 61 4.90 13.82 -6.42
N GLY A 62 5.67 14.77 -5.90
CA GLY A 62 7.10 14.59 -5.58
C GLY A 62 7.34 13.43 -4.62
N ILE A 63 6.48 13.27 -3.59
CA ILE A 63 6.59 12.18 -2.63
C ILE A 63 6.49 10.79 -3.30
N SER A 64 5.74 10.67 -4.38
CA SER A 64 5.58 9.41 -5.10
C SER A 64 6.89 8.95 -5.74
N GLY A 65 7.68 9.89 -6.29
CA GLY A 65 9.01 9.59 -6.81
C GLY A 65 9.99 9.13 -5.74
N GLU A 66 10.04 9.85 -4.61
CA GLU A 66 10.92 9.49 -3.48
C GLU A 66 10.54 8.14 -2.87
N ALA A 67 9.24 7.92 -2.62
CA ALA A 67 8.72 6.67 -2.07
C ALA A 67 8.96 5.49 -3.02
N ALA A 68 8.77 5.67 -4.35
CA ALA A 68 9.04 4.65 -5.35
C ALA A 68 10.52 4.24 -5.38
N SER A 69 11.43 5.20 -5.27
CA SER A 69 12.87 4.92 -5.17
C SER A 69 13.19 4.11 -3.93
N LEU A 70 12.62 4.47 -2.77
CA LEU A 70 12.76 3.71 -1.52
C LEU A 70 12.25 2.28 -1.67
N ALA A 71 11.06 2.07 -2.25
CA ALA A 71 10.45 0.76 -2.43
C ALA A 71 11.35 -0.19 -3.23
N ALA A 72 11.94 0.30 -4.32
CA ALA A 72 12.86 -0.47 -5.14
C ALA A 72 14.17 -0.79 -4.40
N ASN A 73 14.76 0.21 -3.74
CA ASN A 73 15.97 0.04 -2.93
C ASN A 73 15.78 -1.01 -1.82
N GLN A 74 14.61 -1.01 -1.21
CA GLN A 74 14.22 -1.98 -0.17
C GLN A 74 13.72 -3.31 -0.74
N LYS A 75 13.62 -3.47 -2.06
CA LYS A 75 13.14 -4.71 -2.73
C LYS A 75 11.78 -5.17 -2.18
N LEU A 76 10.81 -4.26 -2.13
CA LEU A 76 9.48 -4.53 -1.58
C LEU A 76 8.64 -5.35 -2.57
N GLY A 77 9.00 -6.61 -2.76
CA GLY A 77 8.32 -7.52 -3.69
C GLY A 77 6.91 -7.94 -3.29
N ASN A 78 6.46 -7.55 -2.09
CA ASN A 78 5.08 -7.71 -1.63
C ASN A 78 4.15 -6.56 -2.06
N LEU A 79 4.66 -5.54 -2.77
CA LEU A 79 3.91 -4.38 -3.24
C LEU A 79 3.56 -4.49 -4.71
N THR A 80 2.27 -4.35 -5.04
CA THR A 80 1.77 -4.22 -6.41
C THR A 80 0.88 -2.98 -6.50
N VAL A 81 1.18 -2.11 -7.45
CA VAL A 81 0.45 -0.88 -7.73
C VAL A 81 -0.23 -0.98 -9.10
N ILE A 82 -1.52 -0.75 -9.13
CA ILE A 82 -2.30 -0.58 -10.34
C ILE A 82 -2.37 0.92 -10.64
N PHE A 83 -1.80 1.33 -11.74
CA PHE A 83 -1.83 2.70 -12.21
C PHE A 83 -2.94 2.86 -13.25
N ASP A 84 -4.05 3.51 -12.85
CA ASP A 84 -5.15 3.83 -13.74
C ASP A 84 -4.77 5.02 -14.64
N ALA A 85 -4.35 4.70 -15.85
CA ALA A 85 -3.91 5.65 -16.85
C ALA A 85 -5.09 6.01 -17.79
N ASN A 86 -6.04 6.75 -17.29
CA ASN A 86 -7.21 7.21 -18.05
C ASN A 86 -6.99 8.54 -18.79
N ARG A 87 -5.85 9.19 -18.55
CA ARG A 87 -5.38 10.43 -19.18
C ARG A 87 -6.22 11.67 -18.89
N ILE A 88 -7.07 11.64 -17.86
CA ILE A 88 -7.93 12.77 -17.51
C ILE A 88 -7.65 13.24 -16.10
N GLN A 89 -7.45 14.53 -15.96
CA GLN A 89 -7.36 15.29 -14.71
C GLN A 89 -8.48 16.35 -14.65
N ILE A 90 -8.61 17.05 -13.54
CA ILE A 90 -9.64 18.11 -13.37
C ILE A 90 -9.54 19.17 -14.48
N GLU A 91 -8.33 19.58 -14.84
CA GLU A 91 -8.08 20.65 -15.82
C GLU A 91 -8.07 20.16 -17.27
N GLY A 92 -8.10 18.83 -17.52
CA GLY A 92 -8.10 18.29 -18.87
C GLY A 92 -7.25 17.02 -19.07
N ASP A 93 -6.74 16.85 -20.28
CA ASP A 93 -5.85 15.72 -20.63
C ASP A 93 -4.50 15.86 -19.94
N THR A 94 -4.00 14.76 -19.38
CA THR A 94 -2.72 14.71 -18.65
C THR A 94 -1.51 15.10 -19.50
N ASN A 95 -1.59 15.01 -20.83
CA ASN A 95 -0.51 15.49 -21.71
C ASN A 95 -0.19 17.00 -21.56
N LEU A 96 -1.05 17.76 -20.92
CA LEU A 96 -0.79 19.16 -20.61
C LEU A 96 0.36 19.34 -19.64
N VAL A 97 0.56 18.36 -18.74
CA VAL A 97 1.52 18.45 -17.63
C VAL A 97 2.44 17.23 -17.52
N LEU A 98 2.01 16.04 -17.93
CA LEU A 98 2.75 14.79 -17.83
C LEU A 98 3.30 14.37 -19.22
N ALA A 99 4.52 14.81 -19.54
CA ALA A 99 5.17 14.49 -20.82
C ALA A 99 6.11 13.28 -20.76
N GLU A 100 6.28 12.69 -19.61
CA GLU A 100 7.23 11.58 -19.39
C GLU A 100 6.60 10.21 -19.66
N ASP A 101 7.48 9.22 -19.87
CA ASP A 101 7.12 7.81 -19.88
C ASP A 101 7.20 7.27 -18.44
N VAL A 102 6.06 7.17 -17.77
CA VAL A 102 5.96 6.71 -16.38
C VAL A 102 6.56 5.31 -16.21
N LEU A 103 6.34 4.38 -17.14
CA LEU A 103 6.90 3.03 -17.03
C LEU A 103 8.44 3.06 -17.04
N LYS A 104 9.04 3.85 -17.92
CA LYS A 104 10.50 4.01 -17.94
C LYS A 104 11.04 4.66 -16.67
N ARG A 105 10.32 5.65 -16.10
CA ARG A 105 10.70 6.23 -14.82
C ARG A 105 10.75 5.18 -13.72
N PHE A 106 9.71 4.36 -13.60
CA PHE A 106 9.64 3.31 -12.58
C PHE A 106 10.66 2.18 -12.84
N GLN A 107 10.90 1.82 -14.10
CA GLN A 107 12.00 0.90 -14.46
C GLN A 107 13.37 1.45 -14.00
N ALA A 108 13.60 2.75 -14.16
CA ALA A 108 14.84 3.39 -13.70
C ALA A 108 14.98 3.36 -12.16
N TYR A 109 13.90 3.36 -11.40
CA TYR A 109 13.92 3.12 -9.96
C TYR A 109 14.23 1.66 -9.58
N GLY A 110 13.99 0.71 -10.49
CA GLY A 110 14.16 -0.73 -10.24
C GLY A 110 12.86 -1.50 -10.01
N TRP A 111 11.72 -0.92 -10.39
CA TRP A 111 10.43 -1.61 -10.38
C TRP A 111 10.27 -2.55 -11.57
N TYR A 112 9.55 -3.64 -11.36
CA TYR A 112 8.96 -4.39 -12.46
C TYR A 112 7.78 -3.58 -13.00
N THR A 113 7.67 -3.47 -14.33
CA THR A 113 6.56 -2.77 -14.97
C THR A 113 5.95 -3.62 -16.05
N ASP A 114 4.63 -3.56 -16.16
CA ASP A 114 3.87 -4.12 -17.27
C ASP A 114 2.72 -3.19 -17.60
N GLU A 115 2.04 -3.41 -18.72
CA GLU A 115 0.86 -2.62 -19.08
C GLU A 115 -0.25 -3.50 -19.62
N PHE A 116 -1.47 -2.99 -19.45
CA PHE A 116 -2.69 -3.61 -19.92
C PHE A 116 -3.63 -2.55 -20.49
N SER A 117 -4.47 -2.89 -21.45
CA SER A 117 -5.42 -1.93 -22.02
C SER A 117 -6.81 -2.53 -22.18
N PHE A 118 -7.79 -1.84 -21.59
CA PHE A 118 -9.20 -2.06 -21.90
C PHE A 118 -9.60 -1.42 -23.24
N ILE A 119 -8.78 -0.46 -23.75
CA ILE A 119 -8.99 0.18 -25.03
C ILE A 119 -8.37 -0.70 -26.12
N GLN A 120 -9.20 -1.16 -27.05
CA GLN A 120 -8.79 -2.02 -28.14
C GLN A 120 -8.13 -1.21 -29.27
N PRO A 121 -7.36 -1.85 -30.19
CA PRO A 121 -6.71 -1.16 -31.30
C PRO A 121 -7.66 -0.42 -32.25
N ASP A 122 -8.93 -0.80 -32.31
CA ASP A 122 -9.97 -0.13 -33.07
C ASP A 122 -10.64 1.03 -32.30
N GLY A 123 -10.18 1.30 -31.10
CA GLY A 123 -10.72 2.33 -30.21
C GLY A 123 -11.95 1.91 -29.40
N SER A 124 -12.45 0.68 -29.56
CA SER A 124 -13.51 0.15 -28.71
C SER A 124 -12.99 -0.12 -27.29
N TYR A 125 -13.91 -0.22 -26.34
CA TYR A 125 -13.58 -0.54 -24.94
C TYR A 125 -14.11 -1.92 -24.59
N LYS A 126 -13.27 -2.75 -23.99
CA LYS A 126 -13.62 -4.09 -23.53
C LYS A 126 -13.11 -4.31 -22.11
N GLU A 127 -14.01 -4.59 -21.19
CA GLU A 127 -13.68 -4.98 -19.80
C GLU A 127 -13.16 -6.43 -19.78
N ASP A 128 -11.88 -6.60 -20.10
CA ASP A 128 -11.19 -7.89 -20.09
C ASP A 128 -10.53 -8.13 -18.74
N ILE A 129 -11.34 -8.50 -17.76
CA ILE A 129 -10.90 -8.74 -16.38
C ILE A 129 -9.95 -9.94 -16.28
N GLU A 130 -10.18 -10.99 -17.09
CA GLU A 130 -9.31 -12.17 -17.11
C GLU A 130 -7.92 -11.81 -17.66
N GLY A 131 -7.86 -11.02 -18.75
CA GLY A 131 -6.60 -10.54 -19.29
C GLY A 131 -5.81 -9.67 -18.30
N LEU A 132 -6.48 -8.81 -17.52
CA LEU A 132 -5.84 -8.05 -16.46
C LEU A 132 -5.32 -8.98 -15.35
N ALA A 133 -6.10 -9.96 -14.93
CA ALA A 133 -5.68 -10.94 -13.93
C ALA A 133 -4.44 -11.73 -14.38
N ASP A 134 -4.35 -12.09 -15.65
CA ASP A 134 -3.18 -12.77 -16.22
C ASP A 134 -1.92 -11.90 -16.19
N VAL A 135 -2.03 -10.61 -16.50
CA VAL A 135 -0.91 -9.66 -16.41
C VAL A 135 -0.43 -9.53 -14.96
N ILE A 136 -1.36 -9.43 -14.00
CA ILE A 136 -1.04 -9.40 -12.57
C ILE A 136 -0.31 -10.68 -12.14
N ALA A 137 -0.86 -11.85 -12.47
CA ALA A 137 -0.27 -13.13 -12.13
C ALA A 137 1.13 -13.32 -12.73
N LYS A 138 1.33 -12.87 -13.97
CA LYS A 138 2.63 -12.84 -14.64
C LYS A 138 3.63 -11.95 -13.88
N ALA A 139 3.24 -10.75 -13.49
CA ALA A 139 4.07 -9.82 -12.76
C ALA A 139 4.50 -10.37 -11.39
N GLU A 140 3.56 -10.96 -10.65
CA GLU A 140 3.82 -11.59 -9.36
C GLU A 140 4.86 -12.72 -9.46
N LYS A 141 4.77 -13.53 -10.50
CA LYS A 141 5.70 -14.63 -10.74
C LYS A 141 7.07 -14.16 -11.25
N ALA A 142 7.10 -13.15 -12.11
CA ALA A 142 8.33 -12.68 -12.75
C ALA A 142 9.23 -11.87 -11.81
N ALA A 143 8.65 -11.18 -10.83
CA ALA A 143 9.34 -10.22 -10.00
C ALA A 143 9.03 -10.38 -8.48
N PRO A 144 9.41 -11.51 -7.87
CA PRO A 144 9.09 -11.81 -6.47
C PRO A 144 9.76 -10.85 -5.47
N ASP A 145 10.86 -10.20 -5.85
CA ASP A 145 11.66 -9.31 -5.00
C ASP A 145 11.72 -7.87 -5.54
N GLN A 146 10.82 -7.49 -6.44
CA GLN A 146 10.70 -6.12 -6.93
C GLN A 146 9.27 -5.61 -6.71
N PRO A 147 9.08 -4.34 -6.33
CA PRO A 147 7.77 -3.72 -6.39
C PRO A 147 7.28 -3.67 -7.85
N LYS A 148 5.98 -3.74 -8.04
CA LYS A 148 5.35 -3.87 -9.36
C LYS A 148 4.45 -2.69 -9.65
N LEU A 149 4.57 -2.11 -10.85
CA LEU A 149 3.65 -1.13 -11.39
C LEU A 149 3.01 -1.69 -12.64
N ILE A 150 1.69 -1.86 -12.62
CA ILE A 150 0.90 -2.29 -13.77
C ILE A 150 0.08 -1.10 -14.24
N LYS A 151 0.43 -0.57 -15.40
CA LYS A 151 -0.29 0.53 -16.04
C LYS A 151 -1.51 -0.02 -16.76
N VAL A 152 -2.69 0.48 -16.40
CA VAL A 152 -3.96 0.09 -17.00
C VAL A 152 -4.54 1.25 -17.78
N HIS A 153 -4.67 1.09 -19.10
CA HIS A 153 -5.33 2.08 -19.95
C HIS A 153 -6.84 1.90 -19.87
N SER A 154 -7.51 2.92 -19.34
CA SER A 154 -8.95 2.97 -19.15
C SER A 154 -9.56 4.24 -19.72
N LEU A 155 -10.88 4.36 -19.66
CA LEU A 155 -11.63 5.57 -20.03
C LEU A 155 -12.49 5.99 -18.83
N ILE A 156 -12.27 7.20 -18.33
CA ILE A 156 -13.11 7.74 -17.28
C ILE A 156 -14.58 7.80 -17.69
N ALA A 157 -15.48 7.46 -16.77
CA ALA A 157 -16.93 7.47 -16.94
C ALA A 157 -17.48 6.63 -18.12
N TRP A 158 -16.74 5.65 -18.63
CA TRP A 158 -17.27 4.71 -19.61
C TRP A 158 -18.37 3.83 -18.96
N PRO A 159 -19.49 3.54 -19.65
CA PRO A 159 -19.90 3.96 -20.99
C PRO A 159 -20.91 5.13 -21.00
N THR A 160 -20.78 6.10 -20.15
CA THR A 160 -21.74 7.21 -19.99
C THR A 160 -21.81 8.05 -21.26
N PRO A 161 -22.99 8.15 -21.92
CA PRO A 161 -23.13 8.98 -23.10
C PRO A 161 -22.77 10.44 -22.88
N GLY A 162 -21.90 11.00 -23.73
CA GLY A 162 -21.46 12.39 -23.65
C GLY A 162 -20.59 12.74 -22.43
N LYS A 163 -20.20 11.72 -21.61
CA LYS A 163 -19.36 11.89 -20.43
C LYS A 163 -18.13 10.98 -20.42
N THR A 164 -18.10 9.95 -21.26
CA THR A 164 -16.94 9.09 -21.41
C THR A 164 -15.74 9.90 -21.90
N ASN A 165 -14.59 9.77 -21.23
CA ASN A 165 -13.36 10.48 -21.53
C ASN A 165 -13.48 12.02 -21.50
N ASP A 166 -14.38 12.55 -20.70
CA ASP A 166 -14.61 13.98 -20.53
C ASP A 166 -14.08 14.46 -19.18
N PRO A 167 -13.24 15.52 -19.12
CA PRO A 167 -12.66 16.02 -17.88
C PRO A 167 -13.68 16.39 -16.81
N SER A 168 -14.89 16.84 -17.21
CA SER A 168 -15.96 17.15 -16.25
C SER A 168 -16.43 15.93 -15.45
N SER A 169 -16.10 14.72 -15.91
CA SER A 169 -16.42 13.48 -15.18
C SER A 169 -15.48 13.22 -14.01
N HIS A 170 -14.34 13.90 -13.93
CA HIS A 170 -13.35 13.67 -12.87
C HIS A 170 -13.86 14.04 -11.47
N GLY A 171 -14.57 15.15 -11.32
CA GLY A 171 -14.99 15.62 -9.99
C GLY A 171 -16.37 16.25 -9.96
N SER A 172 -17.11 16.27 -11.07
CA SER A 172 -18.43 16.89 -11.15
C SER A 172 -19.56 15.86 -11.15
N LYS A 173 -20.74 16.26 -10.73
CA LYS A 173 -21.93 15.42 -10.84
C LYS A 173 -22.22 15.13 -12.30
N LEU A 174 -22.48 13.86 -12.66
CA LEU A 174 -22.89 13.47 -14.00
C LEU A 174 -24.22 14.14 -14.43
N GLY A 175 -25.14 14.31 -13.48
CA GLY A 175 -26.49 14.80 -13.71
C GLY A 175 -27.48 13.67 -14.07
N THR A 176 -28.77 13.97 -13.90
CA THR A 176 -29.84 12.96 -14.00
C THR A 176 -29.91 12.33 -15.40
N GLU A 177 -29.79 13.13 -16.44
CA GLU A 177 -29.85 12.67 -17.82
C GLU A 177 -28.67 11.72 -18.16
N ALA A 178 -27.44 12.07 -17.77
CA ALA A 178 -26.28 11.23 -18.01
C ALA A 178 -26.33 9.93 -17.18
N VAL A 179 -26.86 9.98 -15.95
CA VAL A 179 -27.07 8.76 -15.14
C VAL A 179 -28.12 7.85 -15.76
N ALA A 180 -29.22 8.39 -16.26
CA ALA A 180 -30.22 7.61 -16.98
C ALA A 180 -29.60 6.94 -18.23
N GLY A 181 -28.89 7.71 -19.05
CA GLY A 181 -28.20 7.17 -20.23
C GLY A 181 -27.13 6.12 -19.89
N LEU A 182 -26.42 6.26 -18.77
CA LEU A 182 -25.49 5.23 -18.28
C LEU A 182 -26.22 3.94 -17.93
N LYS A 183 -27.34 4.02 -17.19
CA LYS A 183 -28.15 2.84 -16.86
C LYS A 183 -28.66 2.13 -18.10
N GLU A 184 -29.19 2.87 -19.08
CA GLU A 184 -29.62 2.32 -20.36
C GLU A 184 -28.46 1.63 -21.13
N ALA A 185 -27.29 2.26 -21.17
CA ALA A 185 -26.09 1.70 -21.82
C ALA A 185 -25.62 0.40 -21.17
N LEU A 186 -25.85 0.24 -19.86
CA LEU A 186 -25.54 -0.96 -19.07
C LEU A 186 -26.70 -1.96 -19.02
N GLY A 187 -27.85 -1.66 -19.64
CA GLY A 187 -29.02 -2.54 -19.67
C GLY A 187 -29.89 -2.50 -18.42
N TYR A 188 -29.77 -1.47 -17.61
CA TYR A 188 -30.61 -1.23 -16.42
C TYR A 188 -31.79 -0.30 -16.72
N ASP A 189 -32.85 -0.41 -15.92
CA ASP A 189 -33.96 0.54 -15.96
C ASP A 189 -33.51 1.92 -15.43
N PRO A 190 -33.61 2.99 -16.24
CA PRO A 190 -33.20 4.33 -15.82
C PRO A 190 -33.98 4.89 -14.63
N GLU A 191 -35.22 4.45 -14.43
CA GLU A 191 -36.08 4.91 -13.34
C GLU A 191 -35.87 4.12 -12.03
N GLU A 192 -35.28 2.93 -12.09
CA GLU A 192 -35.01 2.13 -10.90
C GLU A 192 -33.81 2.67 -10.12
N ASN A 193 -33.94 2.84 -8.81
CA ASN A 193 -32.85 3.26 -7.93
C ASN A 193 -32.42 2.08 -7.03
N PHE A 194 -31.12 2.02 -6.76
CA PHE A 194 -30.49 1.00 -5.92
C PHE A 194 -30.76 -0.44 -6.40
N HIS A 195 -30.85 -0.63 -7.71
CA HIS A 195 -30.90 -1.95 -8.29
C HIS A 195 -29.68 -2.78 -7.88
N VAL A 196 -29.91 -4.02 -7.49
CA VAL A 196 -28.85 -4.98 -7.17
C VAL A 196 -29.15 -6.25 -7.95
N ASP A 197 -28.26 -6.59 -8.87
CA ASP A 197 -28.34 -7.85 -9.61
C ASP A 197 -28.13 -9.03 -8.66
N GLU A 198 -29.08 -9.97 -8.60
CA GLU A 198 -29.05 -11.09 -7.65
C GLU A 198 -27.90 -12.06 -7.93
N GLU A 199 -27.54 -12.28 -9.20
CA GLU A 199 -26.43 -13.15 -9.59
C GLU A 199 -25.11 -12.53 -9.20
N ALA A 200 -24.91 -11.22 -9.47
CA ALA A 200 -23.74 -10.47 -9.05
C ALA A 200 -23.59 -10.46 -7.51
N LEU A 201 -24.69 -10.25 -6.79
CA LEU A 201 -24.70 -10.29 -5.32
C LEU A 201 -24.35 -11.68 -4.79
N ALA A 202 -24.92 -12.74 -5.36
CA ALA A 202 -24.62 -14.12 -4.98
C ALA A 202 -23.13 -14.45 -5.25
N HIS A 203 -22.58 -13.97 -6.38
CA HIS A 203 -21.16 -14.12 -6.69
C HIS A 203 -20.29 -13.37 -5.69
N ALA A 204 -20.60 -12.11 -5.41
CA ALA A 204 -19.84 -11.29 -4.45
C ALA A 204 -19.85 -11.89 -3.04
N ARG A 205 -20.98 -12.48 -2.59
CA ARG A 205 -21.07 -13.14 -1.28
C ARG A 205 -20.17 -14.37 -1.12
N LYS A 206 -19.76 -15.02 -2.20
CA LYS A 206 -18.80 -16.14 -2.16
C LYS A 206 -17.42 -15.71 -1.63
N VAL A 207 -17.12 -14.41 -1.59
CA VAL A 207 -15.88 -13.91 -0.97
C VAL A 207 -15.82 -14.25 0.51
N ALA A 208 -16.98 -14.28 1.21
CA ALA A 208 -17.03 -14.64 2.62
C ALA A 208 -16.62 -16.11 2.86
N GLU A 209 -17.06 -17.02 2.00
CA GLU A 209 -16.70 -18.44 2.08
C GLU A 209 -15.20 -18.64 1.85
N ARG A 210 -14.66 -18.03 0.78
CA ARG A 210 -13.21 -18.07 0.48
C ARG A 210 -12.38 -17.41 1.58
N GLY A 211 -12.86 -16.30 2.14
CA GLY A 211 -12.21 -15.58 3.22
C GLY A 211 -12.15 -16.40 4.51
N LEU A 212 -13.22 -17.11 4.86
CA LEU A 212 -13.25 -18.00 6.03
C LEU A 212 -12.26 -19.17 5.88
N GLU A 213 -12.15 -19.77 4.70
CA GLU A 213 -11.17 -20.85 4.47
C GLU A 213 -9.74 -20.32 4.54
N ALA A 214 -9.44 -19.20 3.88
CA ALA A 214 -8.13 -18.56 3.95
C ALA A 214 -7.74 -18.15 5.38
N HIS A 215 -8.73 -17.66 6.18
CA HIS A 215 -8.49 -17.31 7.58
C HIS A 215 -8.17 -18.56 8.42
N LYS A 216 -8.87 -19.67 8.19
CA LYS A 216 -8.59 -20.93 8.88
C LYS A 216 -7.18 -21.46 8.57
N GLU A 217 -6.76 -21.42 7.28
CA GLU A 217 -5.39 -21.79 6.90
C GLU A 217 -4.35 -20.89 7.58
N TRP A 218 -4.65 -19.60 7.69
CA TRP A 218 -3.79 -18.65 8.39
C TRP A 218 -3.73 -18.95 9.89
N ASP A 219 -4.86 -19.23 10.54
CA ASP A 219 -4.92 -19.58 11.97
C ASP A 219 -4.05 -20.81 12.27
N GLU A 220 -4.12 -21.85 11.44
CA GLU A 220 -3.29 -23.04 11.59
C GLU A 220 -1.78 -22.72 11.52
N LYS A 221 -1.37 -21.89 10.57
CA LYS A 221 0.04 -21.43 10.46
C LYS A 221 0.45 -20.58 11.66
N PHE A 222 -0.41 -19.66 12.08
CA PHE A 222 -0.14 -18.76 13.20
C PHE A 222 -0.05 -19.49 14.53
N ASP A 223 -0.95 -20.43 14.79
CA ASP A 223 -0.91 -21.28 15.99
C ASP A 223 0.34 -22.15 16.04
N ALA A 224 0.72 -22.74 14.91
CA ALA A 224 1.96 -23.51 14.80
C ALA A 224 3.19 -22.64 15.08
N TRP A 225 3.24 -21.42 14.52
CA TRP A 225 4.30 -20.46 14.76
C TRP A 225 4.36 -20.04 16.24
N ARG A 226 3.22 -19.70 16.86
CA ARG A 226 3.14 -19.34 18.30
C ARG A 226 3.69 -20.42 19.18
N LYS A 227 3.32 -21.68 18.91
CA LYS A 227 3.78 -22.85 19.68
C LYS A 227 5.30 -23.06 19.55
N ALA A 228 5.83 -22.82 18.36
CA ALA A 228 7.26 -22.98 18.09
C ALA A 228 8.11 -21.83 18.62
N ASN A 229 7.53 -20.63 18.80
CA ASN A 229 8.25 -19.39 19.12
C ASN A 229 7.61 -18.64 20.32
N PRO A 230 7.59 -19.19 21.54
CA PRO A 230 6.85 -18.62 22.66
C PRO A 230 7.31 -17.20 23.04
N ASP A 231 8.62 -16.91 22.99
CA ASP A 231 9.15 -15.58 23.33
C ASP A 231 8.74 -14.53 22.27
N LYS A 232 8.77 -14.90 20.98
CA LYS A 232 8.31 -14.01 19.90
C LYS A 232 6.79 -13.84 19.91
N ALA A 233 6.05 -14.86 20.33
CA ALA A 233 4.61 -14.79 20.54
C ALA A 233 4.27 -13.80 21.66
N ALA A 234 5.01 -13.82 22.77
CA ALA A 234 4.85 -12.83 23.84
C ALA A 234 5.17 -11.40 23.37
N LEU A 235 6.23 -11.24 22.57
CA LEU A 235 6.55 -9.96 21.91
C LEU A 235 5.40 -9.49 21.02
N TYR A 236 4.87 -10.38 20.16
CA TYR A 236 3.73 -10.06 19.29
C TYR A 236 2.51 -9.60 20.10
N ASP A 237 2.17 -10.32 21.18
CA ASP A 237 1.02 -9.99 22.05
C ASP A 237 1.21 -8.61 22.69
N ARG A 238 2.39 -8.31 23.20
CA ARG A 238 2.75 -7.00 23.75
C ARG A 238 2.60 -5.88 22.71
N LEU A 239 3.13 -6.10 21.48
CA LEU A 239 3.02 -5.13 20.40
C LEU A 239 1.56 -4.89 19.99
N LYS A 240 0.75 -5.94 19.93
CA LYS A 240 -0.70 -5.84 19.63
C LYS A 240 -1.47 -5.13 20.72
N ALA A 241 -1.08 -5.29 21.98
CA ALA A 241 -1.66 -4.57 23.12
C ALA A 241 -1.20 -3.10 23.21
N GLY A 242 -0.15 -2.71 22.46
CA GLY A 242 0.43 -1.36 22.53
C GLY A 242 1.16 -1.10 23.85
N GLU A 243 1.63 -2.15 24.52
CA GLU A 243 2.28 -2.07 25.82
C GLU A 243 3.79 -1.84 25.68
N LEU A 244 4.35 -1.06 26.61
CA LEU A 244 5.80 -0.88 26.72
C LEU A 244 6.45 -2.15 27.28
N PRO A 245 7.72 -2.43 26.92
CA PRO A 245 8.42 -3.60 27.44
C PRO A 245 8.72 -3.46 28.93
N GLU A 246 8.86 -4.61 29.59
CA GLU A 246 9.40 -4.66 30.93
C GLU A 246 10.80 -4.02 30.99
N GLY A 247 11.04 -3.18 31.99
CA GLY A 247 12.31 -2.47 32.15
C GLY A 247 12.42 -1.16 31.37
N PHE A 248 11.38 -0.72 30.63
CA PHE A 248 11.40 0.54 29.88
C PHE A 248 11.67 1.75 30.82
N ASP A 249 10.86 1.90 31.87
CA ASP A 249 11.04 2.99 32.85
C ASP A 249 12.39 2.92 33.54
N LYS A 250 12.81 1.71 33.93
CA LYS A 250 14.12 1.50 34.53
C LYS A 250 15.26 1.91 33.61
N ALA A 251 15.18 1.64 32.33
CA ALA A 251 16.21 2.06 31.36
C ALA A 251 16.33 3.59 31.28
N LEU A 252 15.21 4.30 31.38
CA LEU A 252 15.21 5.77 31.44
C LEU A 252 15.72 6.31 32.76
N ASP A 253 15.32 5.75 33.91
CA ASP A 253 15.80 6.14 35.23
C ASP A 253 17.31 5.92 35.36
N ASP A 254 17.81 4.76 34.91
CA ASP A 254 19.24 4.45 34.90
C ASP A 254 20.01 5.44 34.02
N LEU A 255 19.45 5.84 32.88
CA LEU A 255 20.05 6.85 31.99
C LEU A 255 20.06 8.23 32.69
N GLU A 256 18.93 8.67 33.28
CA GLU A 256 18.81 9.95 33.93
C GLU A 256 19.89 10.11 35.02
N ALA A 257 20.14 9.05 35.80
CA ALA A 257 21.17 9.03 36.85
C ALA A 257 22.61 9.25 36.33
N THR A 258 22.84 9.12 35.02
CA THR A 258 24.16 9.39 34.39
C THR A 258 24.42 10.86 34.09
N PHE A 259 23.37 11.71 34.09
CA PHE A 259 23.52 13.13 33.78
C PHE A 259 23.89 13.94 35.04
N GLU A 260 24.89 14.82 34.90
CA GLU A 260 25.32 15.73 35.98
C GLU A 260 24.40 16.96 36.02
N VAL A 261 23.81 17.23 37.21
CA VAL A 261 22.97 18.42 37.39
C VAL A 261 23.79 19.69 37.14
N GLY A 262 23.23 20.60 36.34
CA GLY A 262 23.89 21.88 35.99
C GLY A 262 24.87 21.79 34.82
N LYS A 263 25.13 20.62 34.25
CA LYS A 263 25.94 20.44 33.05
C LYS A 263 25.09 20.43 31.81
N GLY A 264 25.36 21.33 30.88
CA GLY A 264 24.64 21.41 29.61
C GLY A 264 24.93 20.22 28.72
N VAL A 265 23.87 19.62 28.13
CA VAL A 265 23.96 18.55 27.12
C VAL A 265 23.27 19.02 25.84
N ALA A 266 23.91 18.82 24.67
CA ALA A 266 23.28 19.10 23.42
C ALA A 266 22.06 18.19 23.23
N THR A 267 20.89 18.72 22.79
CA THR A 267 19.64 18.00 22.62
C THR A 267 19.79 16.72 21.78
N ARG A 268 20.53 16.78 20.69
CA ARG A 268 20.84 15.61 19.85
C ARG A 268 21.63 14.53 20.60
N GLY A 269 22.53 14.94 21.52
CA GLY A 269 23.28 14.01 22.36
C GLY A 269 22.37 13.31 23.39
N ALA A 270 21.49 14.06 24.04
CA ALA A 270 20.48 13.52 24.95
C ALA A 270 19.54 12.55 24.20
N SER A 271 19.03 12.94 23.03
CA SER A 271 18.21 12.08 22.17
C SER A 271 18.91 10.76 21.83
N GLY A 272 20.17 10.81 21.37
CA GLY A 272 20.94 9.61 21.06
C GLY A 272 21.18 8.70 22.27
N SER A 273 21.37 9.28 23.45
CA SER A 273 21.49 8.50 24.71
C SER A 273 20.17 7.81 25.04
N VAL A 274 19.03 8.50 24.93
CA VAL A 274 17.69 7.92 25.13
C VAL A 274 17.42 6.80 24.12
N LEU A 275 17.66 7.03 22.83
CA LEU A 275 17.49 6.00 21.80
C LEU A 275 18.26 4.71 22.11
N ASN A 276 19.52 4.83 22.53
CA ASN A 276 20.33 3.67 22.87
C ASN A 276 19.88 2.98 24.16
N ALA A 277 19.38 3.72 25.16
CA ALA A 277 18.85 3.14 26.39
C ALA A 277 17.56 2.33 26.12
N ILE A 278 16.62 2.90 25.38
CA ILE A 278 15.37 2.20 25.08
C ILE A 278 15.56 1.07 24.07
N ALA A 279 16.48 1.19 23.11
CA ALA A 279 16.75 0.13 22.12
C ALA A 279 17.23 -1.18 22.79
N ALA A 280 17.85 -1.10 23.96
CA ALA A 280 18.29 -2.28 24.71
C ALA A 280 17.11 -3.14 25.21
N VAL A 281 15.91 -2.57 25.36
CA VAL A 281 14.70 -3.24 25.86
C VAL A 281 13.57 -3.30 24.85
N MET A 282 13.68 -2.56 23.72
CA MET A 282 12.66 -2.47 22.66
C MET A 282 13.22 -2.98 21.32
N PRO A 283 13.20 -4.29 21.07
CA PRO A 283 13.71 -4.84 19.81
C PRO A 283 12.94 -4.39 18.56
N GLU A 284 11.73 -3.89 18.74
CA GLU A 284 10.89 -3.30 17.68
C GLU A 284 11.26 -1.84 17.34
N LEU A 285 12.14 -1.20 18.10
CA LEU A 285 12.60 0.15 17.79
C LEU A 285 13.46 0.14 16.52
N TRP A 286 12.99 0.81 15.49
CA TRP A 286 13.70 0.98 14.24
C TRP A 286 13.51 2.38 13.67
N GLY A 287 14.44 2.81 12.87
CA GLY A 287 14.38 4.13 12.26
C GLY A 287 15.62 4.36 11.41
N GLY A 288 15.88 5.61 11.12
CA GLY A 288 17.02 6.01 10.31
C GLY A 288 17.15 7.52 10.20
N SER A 289 18.16 7.93 9.46
CA SER A 289 18.35 9.31 9.03
C SER A 289 18.82 9.34 7.59
N ALA A 290 18.55 10.44 6.90
CA ALA A 290 19.00 10.67 5.53
C ALA A 290 20.47 11.12 5.56
N ASP A 291 21.40 10.18 5.66
CA ASP A 291 22.86 10.39 5.68
C ASP A 291 23.39 11.28 6.82
N LEU A 292 22.63 11.40 7.93
CA LEU A 292 22.97 12.29 9.05
C LEU A 292 23.09 11.55 10.40
N GLY A 293 23.22 10.22 10.42
CA GLY A 293 23.23 9.39 11.64
C GLY A 293 24.21 9.90 12.70
N GLY A 294 25.46 10.13 12.32
CA GLY A 294 26.48 10.67 13.21
C GLY A 294 26.18 12.08 13.72
N SER A 295 25.54 12.94 12.90
CA SER A 295 25.16 14.31 13.25
C SER A 295 23.94 14.34 14.17
N ASN A 296 22.93 13.53 13.86
CA ASN A 296 21.66 13.44 14.60
C ASN A 296 21.76 12.52 15.82
N LYS A 297 22.84 11.73 15.92
CA LYS A 297 23.04 10.72 16.98
C LYS A 297 21.95 9.63 16.98
N THR A 298 21.53 9.21 15.79
CA THR A 298 20.51 8.16 15.61
C THR A 298 21.12 6.76 15.44
N ASP A 299 22.44 6.63 15.48
CA ASP A 299 23.11 5.33 15.42
C ASP A 299 22.85 4.56 16.72
N LEU A 300 22.24 3.38 16.61
CA LEU A 300 22.13 2.42 17.72
C LEU A 300 23.45 1.66 17.87
N LYS A 301 23.85 1.42 19.11
CA LYS A 301 25.15 0.80 19.47
C LYS A 301 24.94 -0.60 20.03
#